data_1341fab0ce1c1d27c3bfc90af1126ce4
#
_entry.id   1341fab0ce1c1d27c3bfc90af1126ce4
#
_cell.length_a   1.000
_cell.length_b   1.000
_cell.length_c   1.000
_cell.angle_alpha   90.00
_cell.angle_beta   90.00
_cell.angle_gamma   90.00
#
_symmetry.space_group_name_H-M   'P 1'
#
loop_
_entity.id
_entity.type
_entity.pdbx_description
1 polymer ?
#
loop_
_entity_poly.entity_id
_entity_poly.type
_entity_poly.pdbx_seq_one_letter_code
_entity_poly.pdbx_strand_id
1 'polypeptide(L)'
;MPDKVRIDVNQLQVGMAVVELDRPWIDTPFLLQGFTISTQSDIRALQEHCEYVYIDPSISKIDKKPNKKPDKNKPGYFNKLFMARDEPVVTTPVEKEVKQAAVIHNKANSMVKHCMDDIVLGNAINEEKVKENVGETVESIVRNPDAMMWLTRLQNKDDVASQHSVNSCILSVAFGRYIGLPNIELEKLAIGALMHDIGKLQVPTEILNKPGPLSEEEVKLVKNHPAASRNLLMSAGSYFAPAVDIAFSHHERIDGSGYPRGLAGHSLTPFSRMVAIIDVYDVMTTEQVYREELPPFEALKYLNLNKGKLFDQQLVALFIKMIGVFPVGSIVELTNGQIGIVITSNRDDNLRPKVLLMLDNNKMPMKREVINLARNAVDFLGRPVKIAKTLRKGDYGIDQQQLINEGIQFTVLN
;
A
#
# COMPACT_ATOMS: atom_id res chain seq x y z
N MET A 1 -0.15 16.37 29.70
CA MET A 1 0.71 15.73 28.69
C MET A 1 1.11 14.40 29.28
N PRO A 2 1.09 13.28 28.57
CA PRO A 2 1.58 12.03 29.14
C PRO A 2 3.06 12.22 29.52
N ASP A 3 3.45 11.65 30.68
CA ASP A 3 4.81 11.72 31.21
C ASP A 3 5.73 10.90 30.29
N LYS A 4 6.42 11.58 29.35
CA LYS A 4 7.43 10.92 28.54
C LYS A 4 8.73 10.80 29.32
N VAL A 5 9.33 9.62 29.27
CA VAL A 5 10.60 9.30 29.93
C VAL A 5 11.69 9.16 28.88
N ARG A 6 12.79 9.90 29.04
CA ARG A 6 13.98 9.75 28.19
C ARG A 6 14.71 8.46 28.55
N ILE A 7 15.02 7.65 27.55
CA ILE A 7 15.78 6.39 27.69
C ILE A 7 16.91 6.37 26.66
N ASP A 8 18.11 5.98 27.09
CA ASP A 8 19.26 5.69 26.23
C ASP A 8 18.95 4.46 25.36
N VAL A 9 19.36 4.49 24.08
CA VAL A 9 19.06 3.41 23.13
C VAL A 9 19.62 2.05 23.55
N ASN A 10 20.67 2.03 24.38
CA ASN A 10 21.24 0.79 24.91
C ASN A 10 20.39 0.16 26.05
N GLN A 11 19.43 0.90 26.58
CA GLN A 11 18.50 0.43 27.62
C GLN A 11 17.14 0.02 27.08
N LEU A 12 16.95 0.08 25.78
CA LEU A 12 15.69 -0.27 25.13
C LEU A 12 15.36 -1.76 25.23
N GLN A 13 14.07 -2.02 25.41
CA GLN A 13 13.54 -3.38 25.49
C GLN A 13 12.30 -3.50 24.58
N VAL A 14 12.07 -4.72 24.08
CA VAL A 14 10.84 -5.05 23.37
C VAL A 14 9.64 -4.79 24.29
N GLY A 15 8.58 -4.17 23.75
CA GLY A 15 7.40 -3.75 24.50
C GLY A 15 7.42 -2.27 24.91
N MET A 16 8.54 -1.56 24.84
CA MET A 16 8.58 -0.11 25.09
C MET A 16 7.92 0.66 23.94
N ALA A 17 7.11 1.66 24.29
CA ALA A 17 6.46 2.54 23.32
C ALA A 17 7.27 3.83 23.13
N VAL A 18 7.97 3.92 22.03
CA VAL A 18 8.73 5.12 21.63
C VAL A 18 7.76 6.17 21.11
N VAL A 19 7.78 7.38 21.68
CA VAL A 19 6.89 8.48 21.31
C VAL A 19 7.61 9.66 20.66
N GLU A 20 8.93 9.79 20.88
CA GLU A 20 9.76 10.83 20.28
C GLU A 20 11.21 10.35 20.17
N LEU A 21 11.93 10.84 19.16
CA LEU A 21 13.34 10.57 18.92
C LEU A 21 14.18 11.82 19.26
N ASP A 22 15.49 11.64 19.39
CA ASP A 22 16.47 12.73 19.59
C ASP A 22 16.69 13.57 18.32
N ARG A 23 16.08 13.19 17.22
CA ARG A 23 16.18 13.81 15.88
C ARG A 23 14.86 13.76 15.13
N PRO A 24 14.71 14.49 14.01
CA PRO A 24 13.55 14.37 13.15
C PRO A 24 13.32 12.93 12.68
N TRP A 25 12.10 12.46 12.73
CA TRP A 25 11.73 11.08 12.31
C TRP A 25 12.12 10.79 10.87
N ILE A 26 12.12 11.82 10.00
CA ILE A 26 12.50 11.72 8.60
C ILE A 26 13.97 11.33 8.39
N ASP A 27 14.82 11.52 9.40
CA ASP A 27 16.24 11.16 9.38
C ASP A 27 16.48 9.73 9.89
N THR A 28 15.41 8.95 10.09
CA THR A 28 15.46 7.60 10.66
C THR A 28 14.63 6.64 9.81
N PRO A 29 14.91 5.32 9.85
CA PRO A 29 14.12 4.31 9.13
C PRO A 29 12.71 4.12 9.70
N PHE A 30 12.35 4.84 10.76
CA PHE A 30 11.03 4.76 11.39
C PHE A 30 10.06 5.69 10.70
N LEU A 31 9.10 5.12 10.00
CA LEU A 31 8.16 5.79 9.11
C LEU A 31 7.25 6.81 9.80
N LEU A 32 7.00 6.70 11.10
CA LEU A 32 5.97 7.47 11.77
C LEU A 32 6.29 7.73 13.25
N GLN A 33 5.85 8.90 13.72
CA GLN A 33 5.98 9.29 15.12
C GLN A 33 5.18 8.33 16.02
N GLY A 34 5.90 7.65 16.93
CA GLY A 34 5.31 6.76 17.94
C GLY A 34 5.08 5.33 17.46
N PHE A 35 5.87 4.40 17.99
CA PHE A 35 5.68 2.96 17.78
C PHE A 35 6.11 2.17 19.01
N THR A 36 5.58 0.97 19.17
CA THR A 36 6.05 0.02 20.18
C THR A 36 7.15 -0.85 19.59
N ILE A 37 8.28 -0.93 20.26
CA ILE A 37 9.39 -1.83 19.91
C ILE A 37 8.87 -3.26 19.93
N SER A 38 8.83 -3.91 18.79
CA SER A 38 8.27 -5.24 18.62
C SER A 38 9.33 -6.32 18.45
N THR A 39 10.51 -5.94 17.95
CA THR A 39 11.59 -6.85 17.60
C THR A 39 12.95 -6.35 18.06
N GLN A 40 13.92 -7.25 18.12
CA GLN A 40 15.33 -6.88 18.37
C GLN A 40 15.92 -6.06 17.21
N SER A 41 15.37 -6.20 16.01
CA SER A 41 15.75 -5.39 14.83
C SER A 41 15.36 -3.92 15.03
N ASP A 42 14.19 -3.65 15.65
CA ASP A 42 13.76 -2.27 15.96
C ASP A 42 14.74 -1.60 16.92
N ILE A 43 15.24 -2.36 17.92
CA ILE A 43 16.25 -1.85 18.88
C ILE A 43 17.55 -1.52 18.15
N ARG A 44 18.04 -2.40 17.27
CA ARG A 44 19.27 -2.14 16.51
C ARG A 44 19.13 -0.91 15.62
N ALA A 45 18.00 -0.76 14.93
CA ALA A 45 17.74 0.41 14.11
C ALA A 45 17.71 1.71 14.94
N LEU A 46 17.16 1.68 16.17
CA LEU A 46 17.22 2.83 17.08
C LEU A 46 18.65 3.12 17.52
N GLN A 47 19.44 2.09 17.83
CA GLN A 47 20.84 2.23 18.23
C GLN A 47 21.73 2.78 17.11
N GLU A 48 21.43 2.46 15.84
CA GLU A 48 22.19 2.96 14.68
C GLU A 48 21.88 4.43 14.35
N HIS A 49 20.68 4.90 14.72
CA HIS A 49 20.21 6.21 14.26
C HIS A 49 19.97 7.23 15.38
N CYS A 50 19.87 6.82 16.64
CA CYS A 50 19.56 7.67 17.78
C CYS A 50 20.57 7.44 18.92
N GLU A 51 20.75 8.46 19.78
CA GLU A 51 21.47 8.32 21.04
C GLU A 51 20.50 8.03 22.19
N TYR A 52 19.32 8.64 22.15
CA TYR A 52 18.25 8.40 23.10
C TYR A 52 16.87 8.58 22.45
N VAL A 53 15.86 8.05 23.11
CA VAL A 53 14.46 8.21 22.71
C VAL A 53 13.59 8.57 23.90
N TYR A 54 12.40 9.09 23.64
CA TYR A 54 11.38 9.25 24.67
C TYR A 54 10.36 8.13 24.55
N ILE A 55 10.07 7.47 25.67
CA ILE A 55 9.03 6.45 25.76
C ILE A 55 7.84 6.95 26.58
N ASP A 56 6.67 6.41 26.31
CA ASP A 56 5.49 6.55 27.18
C ASP A 56 5.36 5.27 28.03
N PRO A 57 5.63 5.37 29.36
CA PRO A 57 5.53 4.21 30.24
C PRO A 57 4.10 3.69 30.42
N SER A 58 3.08 4.51 30.17
CA SER A 58 1.66 4.15 30.38
C SER A 58 1.15 3.17 29.34
N ILE A 59 1.74 3.20 28.13
CA ILE A 59 1.39 2.31 27.01
C ILE A 59 2.49 1.29 26.70
N SER A 60 3.63 1.37 27.40
CA SER A 60 4.73 0.39 27.28
C SER A 60 4.33 -0.94 27.92
N LYS A 61 4.34 -2.01 27.15
CA LYS A 61 4.06 -3.39 27.61
C LYS A 61 5.39 -4.10 27.87
N ILE A 62 6.06 -3.82 28.96
CA ILE A 62 7.25 -4.55 29.39
C ILE A 62 6.77 -5.81 30.13
N ASP A 63 6.95 -6.98 29.53
CA ASP A 63 6.58 -8.25 30.12
C ASP A 63 7.40 -8.52 31.40
N LYS A 64 6.77 -8.31 32.56
CA LYS A 64 7.24 -8.91 33.82
C LYS A 64 6.86 -10.38 33.79
N LYS A 65 7.78 -11.28 33.39
CA LYS A 65 7.78 -12.75 33.42
C LYS A 65 6.43 -13.45 33.16
N PRO A 66 6.40 -14.45 32.25
CA PRO A 66 5.17 -15.15 31.89
C PRO A 66 4.75 -16.10 33.02
N ASN A 67 3.70 -15.74 33.74
CA ASN A 67 3.01 -16.69 34.60
C ASN A 67 1.49 -16.48 34.49
N LYS A 68 0.92 -16.86 33.35
CA LYS A 68 -0.50 -17.21 33.21
C LYS A 68 -0.64 -18.28 32.14
N LYS A 69 -1.32 -19.37 32.55
CA LYS A 69 -1.72 -20.49 31.67
C LYS A 69 -2.43 -19.94 30.41
N PRO A 70 -2.17 -20.54 29.23
CA PRO A 70 -2.79 -20.07 27.98
C PRO A 70 -4.29 -20.19 28.09
N ASP A 71 -4.96 -19.06 27.87
CA ASP A 71 -6.41 -19.00 27.69
C ASP A 71 -6.77 -19.86 26.48
N LYS A 72 -7.75 -20.76 26.64
CA LYS A 72 -8.19 -21.74 25.64
C LYS A 72 -8.99 -21.13 24.48
N ASN A 73 -8.81 -19.88 24.16
CA ASN A 73 -9.24 -19.32 22.90
C ASN A 73 -8.18 -19.64 21.85
N LYS A 74 -8.46 -20.64 21.02
CA LYS A 74 -7.66 -20.99 19.85
C LYS A 74 -7.19 -19.73 19.16
N PRO A 75 -5.88 -19.56 18.88
CA PRO A 75 -5.40 -18.47 18.04
C PRO A 75 -6.19 -18.57 16.74
N GLY A 76 -6.98 -17.53 16.45
CA GLY A 76 -7.78 -17.48 15.24
C GLY A 76 -6.88 -17.71 14.03
N TYR A 77 -7.47 -18.14 12.91
CA TYR A 77 -6.82 -18.35 11.62
C TYR A 77 -5.78 -17.26 11.27
N PHE A 78 -6.01 -16.02 11.73
CA PHE A 78 -5.10 -14.88 11.64
C PHE A 78 -3.73 -15.08 12.29
N ASN A 79 -3.66 -15.54 13.54
CA ASN A 79 -2.38 -15.72 14.21
C ASN A 79 -1.51 -16.81 13.55
N LYS A 80 -2.14 -17.75 12.83
CA LYS A 80 -1.41 -18.73 12.00
C LYS A 80 -0.89 -18.14 10.67
N LEU A 81 -1.61 -17.17 10.10
CA LEU A 81 -1.23 -16.47 8.87
C LEU A 81 -0.05 -15.51 9.09
N PHE A 82 0.03 -14.89 10.28
CA PHE A 82 1.06 -13.89 10.63
C PHE A 82 2.28 -14.44 11.36
N MET A 83 2.36 -15.77 11.60
CA MET A 83 3.61 -16.37 12.08
C MET A 83 4.65 -16.21 10.97
N ALA A 84 5.78 -15.58 11.35
CA ALA A 84 6.92 -15.27 10.49
C ALA A 84 7.18 -16.38 9.46
N ARG A 85 6.77 -16.14 8.22
CA ARG A 85 7.23 -16.89 7.07
C ARG A 85 8.36 -16.08 6.46
N ASP A 86 9.38 -16.76 5.97
CA ASP A 86 10.41 -16.11 5.16
C ASP A 86 9.74 -15.31 4.06
N GLU A 87 10.18 -14.07 3.86
CA GLU A 87 9.64 -13.22 2.80
C GLU A 87 9.76 -13.93 1.45
N PRO A 88 8.70 -13.94 0.62
CA PRO A 88 8.78 -14.57 -0.68
C PRO A 88 9.86 -13.92 -1.53
N VAL A 89 10.79 -14.73 -2.03
CA VAL A 89 11.92 -14.27 -2.85
C VAL A 89 11.41 -13.63 -4.14
N VAL A 90 11.99 -12.49 -4.53
CA VAL A 90 11.79 -11.89 -5.85
C VAL A 90 12.56 -12.72 -6.88
N THR A 91 11.86 -13.31 -7.84
CA THR A 91 12.44 -14.22 -8.83
C THR A 91 12.85 -13.53 -10.13
N THR A 92 12.26 -12.38 -10.44
CA THR A 92 12.52 -11.63 -11.67
C THR A 92 12.88 -10.19 -11.33
N PRO A 93 13.99 -9.63 -11.84
CA PRO A 93 14.32 -8.22 -11.66
C PRO A 93 13.23 -7.30 -12.20
N VAL A 94 13.02 -6.13 -11.56
CA VAL A 94 11.96 -5.18 -11.91
C VAL A 94 12.06 -4.71 -13.37
N GLU A 95 13.26 -4.50 -13.88
CA GLU A 95 13.54 -4.08 -15.25
C GLU A 95 13.08 -5.07 -16.31
N LYS A 96 13.01 -6.35 -15.97
CA LYS A 96 12.49 -7.40 -16.86
C LYS A 96 10.99 -7.57 -16.69
N GLU A 97 10.51 -7.53 -15.45
CA GLU A 97 9.09 -7.77 -15.16
C GLU A 97 8.20 -6.60 -15.59
N VAL A 98 8.66 -5.35 -15.51
CA VAL A 98 7.82 -4.16 -15.73
C VAL A 98 7.15 -4.12 -17.11
N LYS A 99 7.82 -4.64 -18.16
CA LYS A 99 7.23 -4.70 -19.51
C LYS A 99 6.04 -5.65 -19.56
N GLN A 100 6.20 -6.84 -19.00
CA GLN A 100 5.12 -7.83 -18.94
C GLN A 100 4.01 -7.35 -17.99
N ALA A 101 4.39 -6.80 -16.85
CA ALA A 101 3.47 -6.20 -15.90
C ALA A 101 2.60 -5.11 -16.53
N ALA A 102 3.17 -4.24 -17.40
CA ALA A 102 2.42 -3.20 -18.10
C ALA A 102 1.36 -3.79 -19.06
N VAL A 103 1.68 -4.87 -19.75
CA VAL A 103 0.71 -5.56 -20.62
C VAL A 103 -0.44 -6.14 -19.79
N ILE A 104 -0.11 -6.82 -18.68
CA ILE A 104 -1.11 -7.42 -17.76
C ILE A 104 -1.96 -6.31 -17.13
N HIS A 105 -1.37 -5.22 -16.69
CA HIS A 105 -2.05 -4.06 -16.10
C HIS A 105 -3.06 -3.44 -17.07
N ASN A 106 -2.66 -3.22 -18.35
CA ASN A 106 -3.56 -2.68 -19.38
C ASN A 106 -4.70 -3.66 -19.70
N LYS A 107 -4.40 -4.97 -19.76
CA LYS A 107 -5.40 -6.03 -19.93
C LYS A 107 -6.39 -6.02 -18.74
N ALA A 108 -5.91 -5.84 -17.51
CA ALA A 108 -6.74 -5.75 -16.32
C ALA A 108 -7.69 -4.55 -16.36
N ASN A 109 -7.20 -3.36 -16.70
CA ASN A 109 -8.04 -2.16 -16.83
C ASN A 109 -9.11 -2.35 -17.91
N SER A 110 -8.74 -2.86 -19.08
CA SER A 110 -9.69 -3.13 -20.16
C SER A 110 -10.73 -4.18 -19.76
N MET A 111 -10.33 -5.22 -19.05
CA MET A 111 -11.24 -6.28 -18.58
C MET A 111 -12.22 -5.73 -17.55
N VAL A 112 -11.77 -4.94 -16.56
CA VAL A 112 -12.67 -4.32 -15.56
C VAL A 112 -13.67 -3.40 -16.23
N LYS A 113 -13.23 -2.57 -17.19
CA LYS A 113 -14.12 -1.71 -17.96
C LYS A 113 -15.20 -2.50 -18.70
N HIS A 114 -14.82 -3.57 -19.42
CA HIS A 114 -15.80 -4.44 -20.08
C HIS A 114 -16.77 -5.09 -19.08
N CYS A 115 -16.30 -5.53 -17.90
CA CYS A 115 -17.20 -6.05 -16.87
C CYS A 115 -18.19 -4.99 -16.39
N MET A 116 -17.76 -3.74 -16.23
CA MET A 116 -18.63 -2.63 -15.87
C MET A 116 -19.69 -2.37 -16.97
N ASP A 117 -19.27 -2.32 -18.22
CA ASP A 117 -20.16 -2.13 -19.37
C ASP A 117 -21.17 -3.27 -19.48
N ASP A 118 -20.75 -4.53 -19.34
CA ASP A 118 -21.62 -5.70 -19.36
C ASP A 118 -22.70 -5.62 -18.27
N ILE A 119 -22.34 -5.23 -17.05
CA ILE A 119 -23.29 -5.06 -15.94
C ILE A 119 -24.31 -3.95 -16.24
N VAL A 120 -23.88 -2.81 -16.78
CA VAL A 120 -24.76 -1.71 -17.15
C VAL A 120 -25.76 -2.14 -18.23
N LEU A 121 -25.34 -3.01 -19.16
CA LEU A 121 -26.16 -3.59 -20.22
C LEU A 121 -27.04 -4.77 -19.74
N GLY A 122 -26.91 -5.19 -18.46
CA GLY A 122 -27.64 -6.33 -17.92
C GLY A 122 -27.07 -7.69 -18.34
N ASN A 123 -25.85 -7.72 -18.88
CA ASN A 123 -25.15 -8.94 -19.26
C ASN A 123 -24.47 -9.61 -18.05
N ALA A 124 -24.17 -10.90 -18.17
CA ALA A 124 -23.39 -11.63 -17.16
C ALA A 124 -21.90 -11.30 -17.27
N ILE A 125 -21.22 -11.22 -16.12
CA ILE A 125 -19.77 -11.08 -16.06
C ILE A 125 -19.11 -12.35 -16.64
N ASN A 126 -18.13 -12.18 -17.52
CA ASN A 126 -17.36 -13.29 -18.06
C ASN A 126 -16.34 -13.80 -17.00
N GLU A 127 -16.74 -14.85 -16.28
CA GLU A 127 -15.95 -15.45 -15.19
C GLU A 127 -14.57 -15.93 -15.65
N GLU A 128 -14.47 -16.55 -16.84
CA GLU A 128 -13.21 -17.07 -17.35
C GLU A 128 -12.19 -15.97 -17.64
N LYS A 129 -12.61 -14.86 -18.23
CA LYS A 129 -11.74 -13.70 -18.48
C LYS A 129 -11.25 -13.07 -17.19
N VAL A 130 -12.13 -12.94 -16.18
CA VAL A 130 -11.75 -12.42 -14.87
C VAL A 130 -10.74 -13.33 -14.20
N LYS A 131 -10.98 -14.64 -14.21
CA LYS A 131 -10.10 -15.66 -13.62
C LYS A 131 -8.70 -15.65 -14.27
N GLU A 132 -8.64 -15.65 -15.59
CA GLU A 132 -7.38 -15.58 -16.33
C GLU A 132 -6.58 -14.34 -15.96
N ASN A 133 -7.22 -13.18 -15.96
CA ASN A 133 -6.57 -11.91 -15.68
C ASN A 133 -6.10 -11.78 -14.22
N VAL A 134 -6.92 -12.26 -13.28
CA VAL A 134 -6.53 -12.33 -11.86
C VAL A 134 -5.33 -13.24 -11.67
N GLY A 135 -5.30 -14.41 -12.32
CA GLY A 135 -4.17 -15.33 -12.29
C GLY A 135 -2.88 -14.69 -12.81
N GLU A 136 -2.94 -14.06 -13.99
CA GLU A 136 -1.78 -13.35 -14.57
C GLU A 136 -1.27 -12.23 -13.64
N THR A 137 -2.18 -11.47 -13.02
CA THR A 137 -1.85 -10.39 -12.08
C THR A 137 -1.16 -10.94 -10.83
N VAL A 138 -1.72 -12.00 -10.22
CA VAL A 138 -1.13 -12.67 -9.06
C VAL A 138 0.26 -13.21 -9.39
N GLU A 139 0.42 -13.91 -10.51
CA GLU A 139 1.71 -14.45 -10.95
C GLU A 139 2.77 -13.35 -11.15
N SER A 140 2.42 -12.23 -11.79
CA SER A 140 3.34 -11.11 -11.97
C SER A 140 3.79 -10.53 -10.62
N ILE A 141 2.86 -10.32 -9.67
CA ILE A 141 3.17 -9.83 -8.34
C ILE A 141 4.01 -10.85 -7.54
N VAL A 142 3.77 -12.14 -7.71
CA VAL A 142 4.59 -13.20 -7.09
C VAL A 142 6.02 -13.16 -7.63
N ARG A 143 6.23 -12.94 -8.93
CA ARG A 143 7.56 -12.77 -9.53
C ARG A 143 8.26 -11.51 -9.05
N ASN A 144 7.59 -10.35 -9.13
CA ASN A 144 8.11 -9.07 -8.63
C ASN A 144 6.98 -8.08 -8.33
N PRO A 145 6.65 -7.81 -7.06
CA PRO A 145 5.58 -6.88 -6.70
C PRO A 145 5.89 -5.43 -7.09
N ASP A 146 7.17 -5.02 -7.08
CA ASP A 146 7.55 -3.63 -7.35
C ASP A 146 7.18 -3.21 -8.78
N ALA A 147 7.22 -4.13 -9.75
CA ALA A 147 6.83 -3.86 -11.13
C ALA A 147 5.36 -3.46 -11.24
N MET A 148 4.46 -4.24 -10.65
CA MET A 148 3.02 -3.92 -10.64
C MET A 148 2.71 -2.70 -9.76
N MET A 149 3.36 -2.57 -8.58
CA MET A 149 3.18 -1.41 -7.70
C MET A 149 3.61 -0.10 -8.37
N TRP A 150 4.61 -0.12 -9.25
CA TRP A 150 4.97 1.05 -10.05
C TRP A 150 3.82 1.48 -10.96
N LEU A 151 3.15 0.52 -11.60
CA LEU A 151 2.05 0.80 -12.52
C LEU A 151 0.83 1.42 -11.85
N THR A 152 0.62 1.16 -10.55
CA THR A 152 -0.45 1.85 -9.80
C THR A 152 -0.24 3.36 -9.67
N ARG A 153 0.99 3.85 -9.90
CA ARG A 153 1.31 5.28 -9.89
C ARG A 153 1.05 5.97 -11.23
N LEU A 154 0.77 5.20 -12.29
CA LEU A 154 0.34 5.75 -13.56
C LEU A 154 -1.14 6.10 -13.47
N GLN A 155 -1.50 7.27 -13.93
CA GLN A 155 -2.90 7.70 -13.89
C GLN A 155 -3.45 7.78 -15.31
N ASN A 156 -4.65 7.25 -15.48
CA ASN A 156 -5.47 7.47 -16.65
C ASN A 156 -6.69 8.30 -16.22
N LYS A 157 -6.73 9.58 -16.64
CA LYS A 157 -7.80 10.50 -16.26
C LYS A 157 -9.17 10.13 -16.83
N ASP A 158 -9.18 9.32 -17.89
CA ASP A 158 -10.41 8.96 -18.60
C ASP A 158 -11.14 7.75 -17.97
N ASP A 159 -10.51 7.04 -17.03
CA ASP A 159 -11.07 5.81 -16.46
C ASP A 159 -10.64 5.58 -15.00
N VAL A 160 -11.02 6.51 -14.14
CA VAL A 160 -10.64 6.51 -12.72
C VAL A 160 -11.20 5.30 -11.96
N ALA A 161 -12.42 4.85 -12.32
CA ALA A 161 -13.10 3.77 -11.59
C ALA A 161 -12.43 2.40 -11.84
N SER A 162 -12.16 2.04 -13.10
CA SER A 162 -11.48 0.77 -13.40
C SER A 162 -10.04 0.80 -12.90
N GLN A 163 -9.35 1.93 -12.99
CA GLN A 163 -8.00 2.08 -12.45
C GLN A 163 -7.97 1.88 -10.93
N HIS A 164 -8.90 2.47 -10.17
CA HIS A 164 -9.03 2.25 -8.73
C HIS A 164 -9.22 0.76 -8.40
N SER A 165 -10.10 0.07 -9.10
CA SER A 165 -10.32 -1.37 -8.95
C SER A 165 -9.04 -2.17 -9.18
N VAL A 166 -8.32 -1.89 -10.26
CA VAL A 166 -7.05 -2.57 -10.59
C VAL A 166 -5.95 -2.23 -9.59
N ASN A 167 -5.82 -0.97 -9.18
CA ASN A 167 -4.86 -0.54 -8.15
C ASN A 167 -5.12 -1.24 -6.82
N SER A 168 -6.38 -1.26 -6.39
CA SER A 168 -6.80 -1.95 -5.16
C SER A 168 -6.48 -3.44 -5.20
N CYS A 169 -6.69 -4.09 -6.36
CA CYS A 169 -6.28 -5.47 -6.59
C CYS A 169 -4.77 -5.66 -6.44
N ILE A 170 -3.97 -4.87 -7.15
CA ILE A 170 -2.50 -4.96 -7.15
C ILE A 170 -1.96 -4.75 -5.73
N LEU A 171 -2.38 -3.69 -5.04
CA LEU A 171 -1.94 -3.38 -3.69
C LEU A 171 -2.36 -4.47 -2.69
N SER A 172 -3.55 -5.04 -2.86
CA SER A 172 -4.05 -6.13 -2.01
C SER A 172 -3.24 -7.41 -2.19
N VAL A 173 -2.96 -7.80 -3.42
CA VAL A 173 -2.14 -8.99 -3.73
C VAL A 173 -0.70 -8.78 -3.26
N ALA A 174 -0.10 -7.60 -3.50
CA ALA A 174 1.23 -7.27 -3.01
C ALA A 174 1.29 -7.33 -1.48
N PHE A 175 0.27 -6.82 -0.79
CA PHE A 175 0.17 -6.90 0.67
C PHE A 175 -0.05 -8.33 1.16
N GLY A 176 -0.93 -9.09 0.53
CA GLY A 176 -1.13 -10.51 0.82
C GLY A 176 0.16 -11.33 0.65
N ARG A 177 0.90 -11.10 -0.45
CA ARG A 177 2.21 -11.71 -0.68
C ARG A 177 3.22 -11.31 0.41
N TYR A 178 3.28 -10.02 0.77
CA TYR A 178 4.18 -9.52 1.80
C TYR A 178 3.98 -10.20 3.16
N ILE A 179 2.72 -10.47 3.53
CA ILE A 179 2.39 -11.19 4.77
C ILE A 179 2.40 -12.72 4.63
N GLY A 180 2.79 -13.24 3.45
CA GLY A 180 2.98 -14.67 3.22
C GLY A 180 1.71 -15.47 2.93
N LEU A 181 0.66 -14.87 2.35
CA LEU A 181 -0.52 -15.60 1.90
C LEU A 181 -0.16 -16.57 0.77
N PRO A 182 -0.71 -17.79 0.76
CA PRO A 182 -0.57 -18.71 -0.37
C PRO A 182 -1.34 -18.21 -1.59
N ASN A 183 -0.91 -18.63 -2.80
CA ASN A 183 -1.48 -18.14 -4.07
C ASN A 183 -3.01 -18.24 -4.15
N ILE A 184 -3.59 -19.32 -3.63
CA ILE A 184 -5.05 -19.48 -3.62
C ILE A 184 -5.77 -18.41 -2.79
N GLU A 185 -5.15 -17.93 -1.71
CA GLU A 185 -5.70 -16.83 -0.91
C GLU A 185 -5.42 -15.47 -1.55
N LEU A 186 -4.29 -15.34 -2.29
CA LEU A 186 -4.00 -14.15 -3.10
C LEU A 186 -5.04 -13.96 -4.20
N GLU A 187 -5.43 -15.04 -4.89
CA GLU A 187 -6.49 -14.98 -5.91
C GLU A 187 -7.84 -14.55 -5.33
N LYS A 188 -8.24 -15.10 -4.17
CA LYS A 188 -9.47 -14.70 -3.48
C LYS A 188 -9.46 -13.22 -3.07
N LEU A 189 -8.32 -12.75 -2.55
CA LEU A 189 -8.13 -11.36 -2.17
C LEU A 189 -8.15 -10.45 -3.40
N ALA A 190 -7.50 -10.88 -4.49
CA ALA A 190 -7.47 -10.18 -5.77
C ALA A 190 -8.87 -9.93 -6.33
N ILE A 191 -9.69 -10.99 -6.43
CA ILE A 191 -11.08 -10.88 -6.92
C ILE A 191 -11.88 -9.94 -6.03
N GLY A 192 -11.74 -10.08 -4.70
CA GLY A 192 -12.43 -9.23 -3.74
C GLY A 192 -12.09 -7.76 -3.89
N ALA A 193 -10.80 -7.45 -3.97
CA ALA A 193 -10.32 -6.08 -4.17
C ALA A 193 -10.64 -5.52 -5.56
N LEU A 194 -10.63 -6.37 -6.60
CA LEU A 194 -10.97 -5.95 -7.96
C LEU A 194 -12.45 -5.55 -8.11
N MET A 195 -13.34 -6.23 -7.39
CA MET A 195 -14.79 -6.11 -7.55
C MET A 195 -15.48 -5.37 -6.39
N HIS A 196 -14.74 -4.86 -5.40
CA HIS A 196 -15.33 -4.30 -4.19
C HIS A 196 -16.33 -3.16 -4.46
N ASP A 197 -16.04 -2.36 -5.46
CA ASP A 197 -16.76 -1.13 -5.81
C ASP A 197 -17.75 -1.28 -6.97
N ILE A 198 -17.96 -2.48 -7.50
CA ILE A 198 -18.79 -2.70 -8.68
C ILE A 198 -20.23 -2.17 -8.54
N GLY A 199 -20.74 -2.07 -7.32
CA GLY A 199 -22.06 -1.52 -7.01
C GLY A 199 -22.17 -0.01 -7.24
N LYS A 200 -21.05 0.72 -7.39
CA LYS A 200 -21.08 2.14 -7.78
C LYS A 200 -21.74 2.37 -9.14
N LEU A 201 -21.80 1.34 -9.99
CA LEU A 201 -22.55 1.38 -11.26
C LEU A 201 -24.05 1.64 -11.08
N GLN A 202 -24.60 1.40 -9.89
CA GLN A 202 -26.01 1.70 -9.56
C GLN A 202 -26.19 3.12 -9.00
N VAL A 203 -25.12 3.89 -8.80
CA VAL A 203 -25.18 5.29 -8.38
C VAL A 203 -25.16 6.19 -9.59
N PRO A 204 -26.08 7.20 -9.71
CA PRO A 204 -26.05 8.13 -10.82
C PRO A 204 -24.69 8.80 -11.02
N THR A 205 -24.22 8.85 -12.27
CA THR A 205 -22.90 9.39 -12.62
C THR A 205 -22.75 10.86 -12.23
N GLU A 206 -23.84 11.62 -12.27
CA GLU A 206 -23.88 13.02 -11.87
C GLU A 206 -23.56 13.20 -10.36
N ILE A 207 -23.93 12.21 -9.54
CA ILE A 207 -23.61 12.22 -8.11
C ILE A 207 -22.15 11.82 -7.89
N LEU A 208 -21.67 10.78 -8.57
CA LEU A 208 -20.27 10.32 -8.44
C LEU A 208 -19.26 11.37 -8.90
N ASN A 209 -19.61 12.14 -9.95
CA ASN A 209 -18.74 13.15 -10.55
C ASN A 209 -19.08 14.59 -10.11
N LYS A 210 -19.90 14.76 -9.08
CA LYS A 210 -20.33 16.08 -8.61
C LYS A 210 -19.12 16.90 -8.11
N PRO A 211 -18.86 18.07 -8.68
CA PRO A 211 -17.82 18.96 -8.17
C PRO A 211 -18.34 19.68 -6.91
N GLY A 212 -18.02 19.14 -5.74
CA GLY A 212 -18.41 19.72 -4.46
C GLY A 212 -19.02 18.72 -3.48
N PRO A 213 -19.51 19.18 -2.32
CA PRO A 213 -20.06 18.31 -1.30
C PRO A 213 -21.39 17.68 -1.75
N LEU A 214 -21.58 16.42 -1.38
CA LEU A 214 -22.83 15.68 -1.57
C LEU A 214 -23.89 16.10 -0.53
N SER A 215 -25.16 16.11 -0.92
CA SER A 215 -26.26 16.22 0.05
C SER A 215 -26.37 14.95 0.93
N GLU A 216 -27.16 15.01 2.01
CA GLU A 216 -27.36 13.83 2.87
C GLU A 216 -28.02 12.67 2.10
N GLU A 217 -28.93 12.97 1.17
CA GLU A 217 -29.60 11.99 0.32
C GLU A 217 -28.61 11.38 -0.67
N GLU A 218 -27.77 12.19 -1.31
CA GLU A 218 -26.71 11.72 -2.22
C GLU A 218 -25.69 10.84 -1.47
N VAL A 219 -25.30 11.24 -0.26
CA VAL A 219 -24.41 10.42 0.58
C VAL A 219 -25.05 9.07 0.90
N LYS A 220 -26.36 8.99 1.17
CA LYS A 220 -27.06 7.71 1.40
C LYS A 220 -27.03 6.84 0.15
N LEU A 221 -27.26 7.42 -1.04
CA LEU A 221 -27.17 6.68 -2.31
C LEU A 221 -25.78 6.12 -2.53
N VAL A 222 -24.72 6.93 -2.35
CA VAL A 222 -23.35 6.46 -2.48
C VAL A 222 -23.04 5.38 -1.44
N LYS A 223 -23.43 5.56 -0.18
CA LYS A 223 -23.20 4.56 0.90
C LYS A 223 -23.93 3.23 0.69
N ASN A 224 -24.84 3.14 -0.26
CA ASN A 224 -25.51 1.89 -0.60
C ASN A 224 -24.68 0.99 -1.55
N HIS A 225 -23.61 1.50 -2.19
CA HIS A 225 -22.84 0.70 -3.16
C HIS A 225 -22.26 -0.60 -2.59
N PRO A 226 -21.86 -0.75 -1.29
CA PRO A 226 -21.39 -2.04 -0.80
C PRO A 226 -22.48 -3.11 -0.82
N ALA A 227 -23.72 -2.73 -0.50
CA ALA A 227 -24.88 -3.63 -0.60
C ALA A 227 -25.20 -3.97 -2.06
N ALA A 228 -25.12 -3.00 -2.96
CA ALA A 228 -25.28 -3.20 -4.39
C ALA A 228 -24.17 -4.11 -4.96
N SER A 229 -22.90 -3.89 -4.59
CA SER A 229 -21.78 -4.77 -4.98
C SER A 229 -22.01 -6.21 -4.55
N ARG A 230 -22.37 -6.41 -3.28
CA ARG A 230 -22.73 -7.75 -2.76
C ARG A 230 -23.79 -8.42 -3.60
N ASN A 231 -24.89 -7.73 -3.91
CA ASN A 231 -26.03 -8.30 -4.66
C ASN A 231 -25.62 -8.69 -6.09
N LEU A 232 -24.87 -7.82 -6.76
CA LEU A 232 -24.31 -8.09 -8.10
C LEU A 232 -23.41 -9.34 -8.09
N LEU A 233 -22.46 -9.42 -7.15
CA LEU A 233 -21.53 -10.54 -7.05
C LEU A 233 -22.21 -11.85 -6.68
N MET A 234 -23.26 -11.83 -5.83
CA MET A 234 -24.03 -13.01 -5.50
C MET A 234 -24.79 -13.58 -6.72
N SER A 235 -25.19 -12.73 -7.66
CA SER A 235 -25.86 -13.16 -8.89
C SER A 235 -24.88 -13.55 -10.02
N ALA A 236 -23.62 -13.16 -9.92
CA ALA A 236 -22.63 -13.35 -10.98
C ALA A 236 -21.96 -14.74 -11.03
N GLY A 237 -22.19 -15.58 -10.00
CA GLY A 237 -21.66 -16.95 -9.97
C GLY A 237 -20.77 -17.28 -8.77
N SER A 238 -20.48 -18.56 -8.58
CA SER A 238 -19.75 -19.07 -7.41
C SER A 238 -18.29 -18.63 -7.33
N TYR A 239 -17.68 -18.29 -8.45
CA TYR A 239 -16.30 -17.79 -8.50
C TYR A 239 -16.13 -16.49 -7.73
N PHE A 240 -17.15 -15.64 -7.70
CA PHE A 240 -17.14 -14.37 -6.99
C PHE A 240 -17.48 -14.47 -5.49
N ALA A 241 -17.81 -15.66 -4.99
CA ALA A 241 -18.19 -15.86 -3.59
C ALA A 241 -17.14 -15.28 -2.58
N PRO A 242 -15.82 -15.41 -2.79
CA PRO A 242 -14.82 -14.78 -1.93
C PRO A 242 -14.89 -13.25 -1.90
N ALA A 243 -15.34 -12.62 -3.01
CA ALA A 243 -15.44 -11.17 -3.15
C ALA A 243 -16.65 -10.58 -2.41
N VAL A 244 -17.70 -11.37 -2.18
CA VAL A 244 -18.98 -10.90 -1.62
C VAL A 244 -18.80 -10.22 -0.27
N ASP A 245 -18.08 -10.86 0.67
CA ASP A 245 -17.87 -10.26 2.00
C ASP A 245 -16.96 -9.03 1.94
N ILE A 246 -15.90 -9.06 1.13
CA ILE A 246 -15.01 -7.91 0.93
C ILE A 246 -15.79 -6.71 0.41
N ALA A 247 -16.56 -6.90 -0.66
CA ALA A 247 -17.38 -5.86 -1.28
C ALA A 247 -18.43 -5.28 -0.31
N PHE A 248 -19.01 -6.14 0.54
CA PHE A 248 -20.01 -5.71 1.51
C PHE A 248 -19.42 -5.03 2.74
N SER A 249 -18.11 -5.21 3.03
CA SER A 249 -17.51 -4.83 4.31
C SER A 249 -16.32 -3.85 4.21
N HIS A 250 -15.86 -3.49 3.02
CA HIS A 250 -14.64 -2.66 2.86
C HIS A 250 -14.75 -1.24 3.46
N HIS A 251 -15.97 -0.75 3.67
CA HIS A 251 -16.23 0.51 4.38
C HIS A 251 -16.57 0.34 5.85
N GLU A 252 -16.57 -0.89 6.38
CA GLU A 252 -16.67 -1.10 7.82
C GLU A 252 -15.38 -0.64 8.53
N ARG A 253 -15.51 -0.27 9.78
CA ARG A 253 -14.40 0.20 10.63
C ARG A 253 -14.34 -0.63 11.89
N ILE A 254 -13.15 -0.91 12.43
CA ILE A 254 -13.00 -1.82 13.56
C ILE A 254 -13.68 -1.33 14.84
N ASP A 255 -13.96 -0.02 14.95
CA ASP A 255 -14.73 0.58 16.06
C ASP A 255 -16.25 0.52 15.86
N GLY A 256 -16.74 -0.01 14.72
CA GLY A 256 -18.17 -0.09 14.39
C GLY A 256 -18.76 1.20 13.81
N SER A 257 -17.95 2.22 13.56
CA SER A 257 -18.41 3.50 12.97
C SER A 257 -18.59 3.44 11.43
N GLY A 258 -18.24 2.30 10.83
CA GLY A 258 -18.35 2.06 9.40
C GLY A 258 -19.77 1.77 8.91
N TYR A 259 -19.89 1.41 7.66
CA TYR A 259 -21.14 1.06 7.00
C TYR A 259 -20.93 -0.11 6.02
N PRO A 260 -21.99 -0.82 5.58
CA PRO A 260 -23.42 -0.58 5.81
C PRO A 260 -24.00 -1.22 7.09
N ARG A 261 -23.26 -2.12 7.76
CA ARG A 261 -23.76 -2.92 8.88
C ARG A 261 -23.32 -2.41 10.26
N GLY A 262 -22.29 -1.56 10.32
CA GLY A 262 -21.68 -1.11 11.57
C GLY A 262 -20.98 -2.25 12.33
N LEU A 263 -20.36 -3.18 11.61
CA LEU A 263 -19.64 -4.30 12.21
C LEU A 263 -18.34 -3.84 12.85
N ALA A 264 -18.05 -4.37 14.04
CA ALA A 264 -16.86 -4.01 14.79
C ALA A 264 -15.89 -5.20 14.97
N GLY A 265 -14.62 -4.89 15.13
CA GLY A 265 -13.58 -5.79 15.59
C GLY A 265 -13.55 -7.13 14.87
N HIS A 266 -13.72 -8.22 15.64
CA HIS A 266 -13.57 -9.59 15.13
C HIS A 266 -14.67 -10.05 14.19
N SER A 267 -15.76 -9.29 14.05
CA SER A 267 -16.82 -9.59 13.08
C SER A 267 -16.42 -9.30 11.64
N LEU A 268 -15.32 -8.56 11.44
CA LEU A 268 -14.77 -8.26 10.13
C LEU A 268 -13.74 -9.32 9.71
N THR A 269 -13.89 -9.83 8.49
CA THR A 269 -12.89 -10.77 7.97
C THR A 269 -11.54 -10.11 7.76
N PRO A 270 -10.47 -10.88 7.73
CA PRO A 270 -9.13 -10.40 7.44
C PRO A 270 -9.02 -9.62 6.14
N PHE A 271 -9.59 -10.17 5.09
CA PHE A 271 -9.51 -9.58 3.76
C PHE A 271 -10.28 -8.26 3.69
N SER A 272 -11.45 -8.18 4.31
CA SER A 272 -12.22 -6.94 4.41
C SER A 272 -11.43 -5.84 5.13
N ARG A 273 -10.70 -6.17 6.22
CA ARG A 273 -9.83 -5.21 6.93
C ARG A 273 -8.64 -4.79 6.08
N MET A 274 -8.04 -5.70 5.29
CA MET A 274 -6.95 -5.39 4.37
C MET A 274 -7.41 -4.42 3.29
N VAL A 275 -8.52 -4.75 2.61
CA VAL A 275 -9.06 -3.92 1.54
C VAL A 275 -9.51 -2.55 2.05
N ALA A 276 -10.07 -2.45 3.26
CA ALA A 276 -10.43 -1.17 3.89
C ALA A 276 -9.24 -0.21 4.09
N ILE A 277 -8.03 -0.73 4.33
CA ILE A 277 -6.79 0.05 4.43
C ILE A 277 -6.33 0.49 3.04
N ILE A 278 -6.37 -0.43 2.08
CA ILE A 278 -5.87 -0.26 0.72
C ILE A 278 -6.74 0.71 -0.06
N ASP A 279 -8.06 0.57 0.02
CA ASP A 279 -9.05 1.47 -0.57
C ASP A 279 -8.77 2.92 -0.15
N VAL A 280 -8.66 3.17 1.16
CA VAL A 280 -8.37 4.51 1.67
C VAL A 280 -7.01 5.01 1.18
N TYR A 281 -5.97 4.17 1.15
CA TYR A 281 -4.66 4.56 0.67
C TYR A 281 -4.70 4.95 -0.81
N ASP A 282 -5.30 4.11 -1.68
CA ASP A 282 -5.38 4.37 -3.11
C ASP A 282 -6.21 5.62 -3.41
N VAL A 283 -7.39 5.75 -2.80
CA VAL A 283 -8.24 6.95 -2.94
C VAL A 283 -7.50 8.22 -2.50
N MET A 284 -6.69 8.17 -1.44
CA MET A 284 -5.93 9.35 -0.98
C MET A 284 -4.76 9.70 -1.89
N THR A 285 -4.13 8.72 -2.53
CA THR A 285 -2.92 8.88 -3.34
C THR A 285 -3.18 8.93 -4.85
N THR A 286 -4.45 8.93 -5.27
CA THR A 286 -4.89 9.06 -6.65
C THR A 286 -5.66 10.37 -6.83
N GLU A 287 -5.44 11.07 -7.96
CA GLU A 287 -6.18 12.28 -8.31
C GLU A 287 -7.68 11.94 -8.50
N GLN A 288 -8.55 12.71 -7.88
CA GLN A 288 -9.99 12.57 -7.97
C GLN A 288 -10.58 13.82 -8.65
N VAL A 289 -11.76 13.72 -9.24
CA VAL A 289 -12.43 14.84 -9.89
C VAL A 289 -12.57 16.08 -8.98
N TYR A 290 -12.69 15.82 -7.67
CA TYR A 290 -12.96 16.85 -6.65
C TYR A 290 -11.80 17.10 -5.68
N ARG A 291 -10.65 16.40 -5.85
CA ARG A 291 -9.51 16.52 -4.93
C ARG A 291 -8.19 16.15 -5.61
N GLU A 292 -7.17 16.96 -5.41
CA GLU A 292 -5.78 16.61 -5.76
C GLU A 292 -5.29 15.39 -4.97
N GLU A 293 -4.38 14.64 -5.56
CA GLU A 293 -3.72 13.52 -4.89
C GLU A 293 -2.89 14.02 -3.68
N LEU A 294 -2.90 13.25 -2.61
CA LEU A 294 -2.01 13.49 -1.49
C LEU A 294 -0.69 12.71 -1.69
N PRO A 295 0.43 13.26 -1.20
CA PRO A 295 1.67 12.51 -1.14
C PRO A 295 1.46 11.20 -0.37
N PRO A 296 2.07 10.08 -0.80
CA PRO A 296 1.95 8.79 -0.12
C PRO A 296 2.21 8.86 1.38
N PHE A 297 3.17 9.67 1.80
CA PHE A 297 3.48 9.88 3.21
C PHE A 297 2.28 10.39 4.03
N GLU A 298 1.49 11.33 3.49
CA GLU A 298 0.31 11.87 4.20
C GLU A 298 -0.81 10.81 4.31
N ALA A 299 -0.98 9.97 3.28
CA ALA A 299 -1.92 8.85 3.34
C ALA A 299 -1.50 7.81 4.40
N LEU A 300 -0.21 7.44 4.43
CA LEU A 300 0.33 6.53 5.46
C LEU A 300 0.23 7.11 6.86
N LYS A 301 0.45 8.42 7.02
CA LYS A 301 0.27 9.14 8.28
C LYS A 301 -1.19 9.10 8.74
N TYR A 302 -2.15 9.32 7.84
CA TYR A 302 -3.58 9.18 8.14
C TYR A 302 -3.93 7.78 8.64
N LEU A 303 -3.48 6.74 7.94
CA LEU A 303 -3.71 5.35 8.35
C LEU A 303 -3.10 5.07 9.74
N ASN A 304 -1.89 5.56 9.99
CA ASN A 304 -1.22 5.36 11.28
C ASN A 304 -1.93 6.06 12.44
N LEU A 305 -2.42 7.29 12.23
CA LEU A 305 -3.17 8.03 13.25
C LEU A 305 -4.52 7.36 13.60
N ASN A 306 -5.08 6.60 12.66
CA ASN A 306 -6.35 5.91 12.82
C ASN A 306 -6.21 4.39 13.08
N LYS A 307 -4.98 3.88 13.25
CA LYS A 307 -4.74 2.48 13.61
C LYS A 307 -5.29 2.17 15.00
N GLY A 308 -5.88 1.00 15.15
CA GLY A 308 -6.51 0.58 16.42
C GLY A 308 -7.85 1.27 16.71
N LYS A 309 -8.27 2.25 15.87
CA LYS A 309 -9.57 2.91 15.95
C LYS A 309 -10.41 2.59 14.70
N LEU A 310 -10.04 3.11 13.55
CA LEU A 310 -10.74 2.83 12.29
C LEU A 310 -10.23 1.57 11.60
N PHE A 311 -8.93 1.31 11.69
CA PHE A 311 -8.23 0.24 10.97
C PHE A 311 -7.50 -0.70 11.92
N ASP A 312 -7.35 -1.95 11.49
CA ASP A 312 -6.61 -2.96 12.24
C ASP A 312 -5.15 -2.51 12.44
N GLN A 313 -4.73 -2.47 13.72
CA GLN A 313 -3.44 -1.93 14.12
C GLN A 313 -2.26 -2.69 13.51
N GLN A 314 -2.35 -4.03 13.47
CA GLN A 314 -1.27 -4.87 12.96
C GLN A 314 -1.19 -4.78 11.43
N LEU A 315 -2.34 -4.81 10.74
CA LEU A 315 -2.39 -4.68 9.29
C LEU A 315 -1.89 -3.31 8.83
N VAL A 316 -2.25 -2.21 9.51
CA VAL A 316 -1.72 -0.89 9.18
C VAL A 316 -0.20 -0.85 9.33
N ALA A 317 0.35 -1.37 10.43
CA ALA A 317 1.80 -1.38 10.63
C ALA A 317 2.54 -2.17 9.54
N LEU A 318 2.01 -3.35 9.16
CA LEU A 318 2.58 -4.18 8.08
C LEU A 318 2.43 -3.52 6.70
N PHE A 319 1.29 -2.88 6.43
CA PHE A 319 1.06 -2.17 5.17
C PHE A 319 2.02 -1.00 5.00
N ILE A 320 2.19 -0.19 6.06
CA ILE A 320 3.16 0.92 6.06
C ILE A 320 4.59 0.39 5.82
N LYS A 321 4.96 -0.72 6.46
CA LYS A 321 6.27 -1.35 6.26
C LYS A 321 6.46 -1.86 4.82
N MET A 322 5.43 -2.40 4.20
CA MET A 322 5.46 -2.86 2.81
C MET A 322 5.61 -1.70 1.83
N ILE A 323 4.82 -0.64 1.99
CA ILE A 323 4.84 0.52 1.09
C ILE A 323 6.15 1.30 1.20
N GLY A 324 6.68 1.44 2.41
CA GLY A 324 7.93 2.17 2.67
C GLY A 324 7.76 3.70 2.68
N VAL A 325 8.86 4.41 3.02
CA VAL A 325 8.90 5.90 3.07
C VAL A 325 8.82 6.49 1.68
N PHE A 326 9.54 5.87 0.74
CA PHE A 326 9.62 6.27 -0.65
C PHE A 326 9.05 5.14 -1.52
N PRO A 327 7.72 5.11 -1.73
CA PRO A 327 7.08 4.06 -2.51
C PRO A 327 7.62 4.00 -3.94
N VAL A 328 7.59 2.81 -4.52
CA VAL A 328 7.93 2.61 -5.93
C VAL A 328 7.08 3.54 -6.81
N GLY A 329 7.71 4.14 -7.82
CA GLY A 329 7.12 5.17 -8.67
C GLY A 329 7.21 6.60 -8.11
N SER A 330 7.74 6.81 -6.89
CA SER A 330 7.97 8.17 -6.38
C SER A 330 9.08 8.86 -7.16
N ILE A 331 8.86 10.11 -7.57
CA ILE A 331 9.91 10.98 -8.13
C ILE A 331 10.63 11.64 -6.95
N VAL A 332 11.95 11.54 -6.93
CA VAL A 332 12.78 12.00 -5.81
C VAL A 332 13.95 12.84 -6.29
N GLU A 333 14.33 13.84 -5.50
CA GLU A 333 15.58 14.56 -5.64
C GLU A 333 16.59 14.05 -4.61
N LEU A 334 17.80 13.75 -5.08
CA LEU A 334 18.91 13.27 -4.25
C LEU A 334 19.72 14.43 -3.68
N THR A 335 20.48 14.19 -2.61
CA THR A 335 21.33 15.21 -1.95
C THR A 335 22.41 15.77 -2.82
N ASN A 336 22.80 15.07 -3.89
CA ASN A 336 23.74 15.55 -4.92
C ASN A 336 23.06 16.35 -6.04
N GLY A 337 21.74 16.60 -5.93
CA GLY A 337 20.95 17.37 -6.89
C GLY A 337 20.41 16.58 -8.08
N GLN A 338 20.74 15.30 -8.25
CA GLN A 338 20.16 14.45 -9.29
C GLN A 338 18.68 14.14 -8.99
N ILE A 339 17.91 13.89 -10.06
CA ILE A 339 16.50 13.50 -9.94
C ILE A 339 16.30 12.11 -10.53
N GLY A 340 15.48 11.31 -9.86
CA GLY A 340 15.15 9.96 -10.33
C GLY A 340 13.82 9.45 -9.85
N ILE A 341 13.52 8.20 -10.23
CA ILE A 341 12.30 7.48 -9.88
C ILE A 341 12.69 6.28 -9.01
N VAL A 342 12.01 6.11 -7.89
CA VAL A 342 12.15 4.89 -7.07
C VAL A 342 11.59 3.69 -7.84
N ILE A 343 12.43 2.68 -8.08
CA ILE A 343 12.03 1.49 -8.86
C ILE A 343 11.97 0.21 -8.04
N THR A 344 12.60 0.19 -6.87
CA THR A 344 12.57 -0.96 -5.96
C THR A 344 12.67 -0.45 -4.54
N SER A 345 11.76 -0.87 -3.66
CA SER A 345 11.85 -0.61 -2.23
C SER A 345 13.00 -1.41 -1.60
N ASN A 346 13.61 -0.88 -0.55
CA ASN A 346 14.53 -1.63 0.28
C ASN A 346 13.86 -1.93 1.62
N ARG A 347 13.58 -3.19 1.86
CA ARG A 347 12.83 -3.65 3.04
C ARG A 347 13.64 -3.62 4.34
N ASP A 348 14.96 -3.72 4.22
CA ASP A 348 15.87 -3.67 5.36
C ASP A 348 16.16 -2.24 5.78
N ASP A 349 16.13 -1.30 4.82
CA ASP A 349 16.33 0.13 5.03
C ASP A 349 15.40 0.94 4.10
N ASN A 350 14.24 1.29 4.61
CA ASN A 350 13.19 1.99 3.86
C ASN A 350 13.60 3.40 3.37
N LEU A 351 14.76 3.93 3.85
CA LEU A 351 15.29 5.22 3.41
C LEU A 351 16.26 5.11 2.23
N ARG A 352 16.67 3.89 1.87
CA ARG A 352 17.70 3.64 0.84
C ARG A 352 17.21 2.71 -0.28
N PRO A 353 16.18 3.14 -1.05
CA PRO A 353 15.69 2.37 -2.17
C PRO A 353 16.67 2.35 -3.34
N LYS A 354 16.32 1.60 -4.40
CA LYS A 354 16.95 1.76 -5.71
C LYS A 354 16.24 2.84 -6.51
N VAL A 355 17.01 3.74 -7.10
CA VAL A 355 16.51 4.90 -7.85
C VAL A 355 17.05 4.86 -9.28
N LEU A 356 16.15 4.96 -10.27
CA LEU A 356 16.48 5.17 -11.67
C LEU A 356 16.73 6.66 -11.88
N LEU A 357 17.98 7.03 -12.15
CA LEU A 357 18.37 8.42 -12.41
C LEU A 357 17.83 8.86 -13.77
N MET A 358 17.24 10.05 -13.82
CA MET A 358 16.62 10.64 -14.99
C MET A 358 17.29 11.95 -15.39
N LEU A 359 17.63 12.79 -14.40
CA LEU A 359 18.22 14.10 -14.61
C LEU A 359 19.48 14.25 -13.75
N ASP A 360 20.47 14.97 -14.29
CA ASP A 360 21.69 15.30 -13.59
C ASP A 360 21.48 16.42 -12.53
N ASN A 361 22.55 16.87 -11.89
CA ASN A 361 22.52 17.94 -10.89
C ASN A 361 22.13 19.31 -11.46
N ASN A 362 22.27 19.51 -12.78
CA ASN A 362 21.81 20.70 -13.51
C ASN A 362 20.39 20.56 -14.06
N LYS A 363 19.70 19.47 -13.72
CA LYS A 363 18.33 19.11 -14.17
C LYS A 363 18.26 18.86 -15.69
N MET A 364 19.37 18.45 -16.30
CA MET A 364 19.41 18.04 -17.70
C MET A 364 19.25 16.53 -17.83
N PRO A 365 18.59 16.05 -18.90
CA PRO A 365 18.46 14.61 -19.16
C PRO A 365 19.82 13.91 -19.17
N MET A 366 19.92 12.78 -18.50
CA MET A 366 21.11 11.97 -18.42
C MET A 366 20.86 10.54 -18.89
N LYS A 367 21.94 9.77 -19.09
CA LYS A 367 21.82 8.33 -19.31
C LYS A 367 21.11 7.68 -18.15
N ARG A 368 20.13 6.82 -18.45
CA ARG A 368 19.33 6.11 -17.44
C ARG A 368 20.20 5.08 -16.73
N GLU A 369 20.48 5.32 -15.48
CA GLU A 369 21.31 4.49 -14.61
C GLU A 369 20.61 4.24 -13.29
N VAL A 370 20.77 3.04 -12.73
CA VAL A 370 20.17 2.70 -11.43
C VAL A 370 21.23 2.84 -10.35
N ILE A 371 20.95 3.71 -9.38
CA ILE A 371 21.74 3.82 -8.15
C ILE A 371 21.05 3.04 -7.02
N ASN A 372 21.83 2.21 -6.31
CA ASN A 372 21.35 1.53 -5.10
C ASN A 372 21.83 2.32 -3.87
N LEU A 373 20.92 3.06 -3.24
CA LEU A 373 21.26 3.91 -2.10
C LEU A 373 21.69 3.11 -0.85
N ALA A 374 21.39 1.81 -0.79
CA ALA A 374 21.83 0.93 0.30
C ALA A 374 23.30 0.48 0.17
N ARG A 375 23.91 0.62 -1.01
CA ARG A 375 25.30 0.18 -1.28
C ARG A 375 26.32 1.32 -1.17
N ASN A 376 26.21 2.14 -0.10
CA ASN A 376 27.15 3.25 0.16
C ASN A 376 27.36 4.17 -1.06
N ALA A 377 26.27 4.51 -1.75
CA ALA A 377 26.31 5.45 -2.85
C ALA A 377 26.89 6.79 -2.36
N VAL A 378 27.96 7.25 -3.00
CA VAL A 378 28.63 8.51 -2.66
C VAL A 378 28.67 9.44 -3.87
N ASP A 379 28.68 10.75 -3.61
CA ASP A 379 28.92 11.76 -4.64
C ASP A 379 30.41 11.87 -4.97
N PHE A 380 30.76 12.75 -5.91
CA PHE A 380 32.14 12.98 -6.33
C PHE A 380 33.06 13.55 -5.22
N LEU A 381 32.48 14.01 -4.11
CA LEU A 381 33.20 14.46 -2.90
C LEU A 381 33.27 13.37 -1.83
N GLY A 382 32.82 12.15 -2.13
CA GLY A 382 32.77 11.04 -1.17
C GLY A 382 31.67 11.14 -0.12
N ARG A 383 30.68 12.06 -0.27
CA ARG A 383 29.59 12.24 0.67
C ARG A 383 28.46 11.26 0.35
N PRO A 384 27.80 10.65 1.36
CA PRO A 384 26.68 9.73 1.13
C PRO A 384 25.54 10.39 0.34
N VAL A 385 25.11 9.75 -0.73
CA VAL A 385 23.93 10.17 -1.50
C VAL A 385 22.68 9.60 -0.84
N LYS A 386 21.72 10.48 -0.54
CA LYS A 386 20.42 10.16 0.07
C LYS A 386 19.29 10.84 -0.71
N ILE A 387 18.05 10.47 -0.44
CA ILE A 387 16.88 11.22 -0.92
C ILE A 387 16.78 12.49 -0.07
N ALA A 388 16.77 13.64 -0.74
CA ALA A 388 16.59 14.94 -0.10
C ALA A 388 15.12 15.31 0.06
N LYS A 389 14.30 15.03 -0.97
CA LYS A 389 12.84 15.27 -0.95
C LYS A 389 12.12 14.46 -2.03
N THR A 390 10.82 14.27 -1.83
CA THR A 390 9.91 13.75 -2.86
C THR A 390 9.37 14.91 -3.70
N LEU A 391 9.27 14.71 -5.00
CA LEU A 391 8.75 15.66 -5.98
C LEU A 391 7.32 15.27 -6.39
N ARG A 392 6.58 16.24 -6.94
CA ARG A 392 5.23 16.00 -7.47
C ARG A 392 5.32 15.31 -8.82
N LYS A 393 4.26 14.61 -9.18
CA LYS A 393 4.09 14.03 -10.51
C LYS A 393 4.13 15.16 -11.56
N GLY A 394 4.89 14.92 -12.64
CA GLY A 394 5.09 15.92 -13.71
C GLY A 394 6.15 16.98 -13.44
N ASP A 395 6.71 17.08 -12.21
CA ASP A 395 7.84 17.95 -11.95
C ASP A 395 8.99 17.61 -12.91
N TYR A 396 9.63 18.64 -13.41
CA TYR A 396 10.72 18.56 -14.39
C TYR A 396 10.39 17.80 -15.69
N GLY A 397 9.11 17.64 -16.04
CA GLY A 397 8.67 16.98 -17.26
C GLY A 397 8.91 15.47 -17.29
N ILE A 398 9.07 14.83 -16.14
CA ILE A 398 9.27 13.37 -16.06
C ILE A 398 7.92 12.67 -16.30
N ASP A 399 7.80 12.03 -17.48
CA ASP A 399 6.65 11.22 -17.86
C ASP A 399 6.95 9.73 -17.65
N GLN A 400 6.37 9.17 -16.59
CA GLN A 400 6.56 7.75 -16.24
C GLN A 400 5.83 6.82 -17.23
N GLN A 401 4.70 7.26 -17.83
CA GLN A 401 3.96 6.47 -18.81
C GLN A 401 4.80 6.29 -20.08
N GLN A 402 5.42 7.37 -20.56
CA GLN A 402 6.33 7.30 -21.71
C GLN A 402 7.48 6.34 -21.43
N LEU A 403 8.09 6.40 -20.25
CA LEU A 403 9.19 5.52 -19.85
C LEU A 403 8.83 4.04 -19.94
N ILE A 404 7.64 3.68 -19.46
CA ILE A 404 7.16 2.29 -19.46
C ILE A 404 6.86 1.83 -20.88
N ASN A 405 6.22 2.69 -21.71
CA ASN A 405 5.90 2.40 -23.09
C ASN A 405 7.15 2.19 -23.97
N GLU A 406 8.20 2.97 -23.73
CA GLU A 406 9.50 2.85 -24.41
C GLU A 406 10.26 1.57 -24.00
N GLY A 407 9.78 0.90 -22.96
CA GLY A 407 10.43 -0.26 -22.36
C GLY A 407 11.76 0.15 -21.72
N ILE A 408 11.71 0.33 -20.42
CA ILE A 408 12.81 0.86 -19.62
C ILE A 408 14.11 0.08 -19.88
N GLN A 409 15.02 0.69 -20.63
CA GLN A 409 16.39 0.22 -20.75
C GLN A 409 17.25 1.07 -19.82
N PHE A 410 17.91 0.44 -18.87
CA PHE A 410 18.85 1.12 -17.98
C PHE A 410 20.05 0.23 -17.64
N THR A 411 21.13 0.88 -17.27
CA THR A 411 22.35 0.20 -16.80
C THR A 411 22.33 0.20 -15.27
N VAL A 412 22.55 -0.95 -14.65
CA VAL A 412 22.72 -1.03 -13.20
C VAL A 412 24.18 -0.68 -12.87
N LEU A 413 24.37 0.38 -12.09
CA LEU A 413 25.67 0.69 -11.51
C LEU A 413 25.92 -0.31 -10.35
N ASN A 414 26.97 -1.12 -10.50
CA ASN A 414 27.39 -2.11 -9.47
C ASN A 414 28.01 -1.45 -8.25
#